data_1e22dcfac56502d4ae25af771d1ee6dd
#
_entry.id   1e22dcfac56502d4ae25af771d1ee6dd
#
_cell.length_a   1.000
_cell.length_b   1.000
_cell.length_c   1.000
_cell.angle_alpha   90.00
_cell.angle_beta   90.00
_cell.angle_gamma   90.00
#
_symmetry.space_group_name_H-M   'P 1'
#
loop_
_entity.id
_entity.type
_entity.pdbx_description
1 polymer ?
#
loop_
_entity_poly.entity_id
_entity_poly.type
_entity_poly.pdbx_seq_one_letter_code
_entity_poly.pdbx_strand_id
1 'polypeptide(L)'
;MAFEGLSERLQATMQKMRGKGKLTEADIKIMMREVRLALLEADVNFKVVKEFIKTVSERALGSDVMQSLTPGQQVIKIVQDELTKLMGGENTSINMSNKPPTVVMMVGLQGAGKTTTAGKLALLMRKKYNKKPMLVAADIYRPAAINQLQTVGKQIDIPVYSEGDQVKPQQIVTNALKHAKEEHLDFVIIDTAGRLHIDEALMNELKEVKDIAKPNEIMLVVDSMTGQDAVNVAESFDDQLDVTGVTLTKLDGDTRGGAALSIRSVTQKPIKFVGMSEKLDGLELFHPERMASRILGMGDVLSLIEKAQQDVDQEKAKDLEKKMRESSFTLDDFLEQLDQVKNLGPLDDIMKMIPGMNKMKGLDKLNMSEKQIDHIKAIIQSMTPAERNNPDTLNVSRKKRIAKGSGRSLQEVNRLMKQFNDMKKMMKQFTGGGKGKKGKRNQMQNMLKGTNLPF
;
A
#
# COMPACT_ATOMS: atom_id res chain seq x y z
N MET A 1 -6.43 4.67 -8.32
CA MET A 1 -5.58 3.65 -7.67
C MET A 1 -4.33 3.38 -8.49
N ALA A 2 -3.25 2.92 -7.81
CA ALA A 2 -2.02 2.54 -8.50
C ALA A 2 -2.30 1.54 -9.64
N PHE A 3 -1.76 1.82 -10.80
CA PHE A 3 -1.86 0.98 -12.02
C PHE A 3 -3.27 0.72 -12.55
N GLU A 4 -4.31 1.47 -12.17
CA GLU A 4 -5.71 1.15 -12.51
C GLU A 4 -5.93 1.06 -14.02
N GLY A 5 -5.46 2.03 -14.80
CA GLY A 5 -5.59 2.03 -16.26
C GLY A 5 -4.86 0.87 -16.94
N LEU A 6 -3.63 0.57 -16.51
CA LEU A 6 -2.85 -0.57 -17.02
C LEU A 6 -3.51 -1.89 -16.62
N SER A 7 -3.96 -1.99 -15.38
CA SER A 7 -4.58 -3.19 -14.82
C SER A 7 -5.87 -3.55 -15.56
N GLU A 8 -6.76 -2.61 -15.80
CA GLU A 8 -8.02 -2.84 -16.54
C GLU A 8 -7.77 -3.42 -17.93
N ARG A 9 -6.82 -2.85 -18.67
CA ARG A 9 -6.49 -3.30 -20.03
C ARG A 9 -5.85 -4.68 -20.04
N LEU A 10 -4.86 -4.92 -19.17
CA LEU A 10 -4.21 -6.22 -19.09
C LEU A 10 -5.18 -7.31 -18.62
N GLN A 11 -6.04 -7.02 -17.64
CA GLN A 11 -7.06 -7.94 -17.17
C GLN A 11 -8.06 -8.30 -18.30
N ALA A 12 -8.53 -7.30 -19.05
CA ALA A 12 -9.42 -7.56 -20.20
C ALA A 12 -8.76 -8.48 -21.23
N THR A 13 -7.49 -8.28 -21.54
CA THR A 13 -6.72 -9.11 -22.45
C THR A 13 -6.55 -10.54 -21.91
N MET A 14 -6.16 -10.67 -20.64
CA MET A 14 -5.96 -11.99 -19.99
C MET A 14 -7.25 -12.78 -19.83
N GLN A 15 -8.39 -12.12 -19.61
CA GLN A 15 -9.68 -12.80 -19.53
C GLN A 15 -10.08 -13.50 -20.83
N LYS A 16 -9.79 -12.88 -21.99
CA LYS A 16 -10.06 -13.48 -23.29
C LYS A 16 -9.28 -14.80 -23.50
N MET A 17 -8.14 -14.93 -22.83
CA MET A 17 -7.25 -16.11 -22.93
C MET A 17 -7.59 -17.21 -21.93
N ARG A 18 -8.09 -16.88 -20.73
CA ARG A 18 -8.40 -17.87 -19.67
C ARG A 18 -9.40 -18.94 -20.09
N GLY A 19 -10.30 -18.62 -21.02
CA GLY A 19 -11.34 -19.55 -21.49
C GLY A 19 -10.96 -20.42 -22.68
N LYS A 20 -9.76 -20.22 -23.27
CA LYS A 20 -9.34 -20.97 -24.45
C LYS A 20 -8.63 -22.26 -24.05
N GLY A 21 -9.21 -23.41 -24.38
CA GLY A 21 -8.62 -24.74 -24.14
C GLY A 21 -7.43 -25.05 -25.07
N LYS A 22 -7.32 -24.35 -26.21
CA LYS A 22 -6.18 -24.42 -27.13
C LYS A 22 -5.81 -23.00 -27.55
N LEU A 23 -4.53 -22.72 -27.64
CA LEU A 23 -3.99 -21.47 -28.17
C LEU A 23 -3.25 -21.73 -29.48
N THR A 24 -3.42 -20.81 -30.43
CA THR A 24 -2.65 -20.77 -31.67
C THR A 24 -1.58 -19.69 -31.59
N GLU A 25 -0.56 -19.76 -32.45
CA GLU A 25 0.42 -18.68 -32.57
C GLU A 25 -0.23 -17.32 -32.90
N ALA A 26 -1.31 -17.34 -33.69
CA ALA A 26 -2.09 -16.15 -34.03
C ALA A 26 -2.75 -15.53 -32.78
N ASP A 27 -3.28 -16.36 -31.88
CA ASP A 27 -3.85 -15.89 -30.61
C ASP A 27 -2.80 -15.21 -29.73
N ILE A 28 -1.60 -15.79 -29.64
CA ILE A 28 -0.47 -15.21 -28.88
C ILE A 28 -0.03 -13.89 -29.49
N LYS A 29 0.09 -13.80 -30.83
CA LYS A 29 0.45 -12.55 -31.51
C LYS A 29 -0.57 -11.43 -31.27
N ILE A 30 -1.86 -11.74 -31.31
CA ILE A 30 -2.93 -10.77 -31.00
C ILE A 30 -2.82 -10.31 -29.55
N MET A 31 -2.67 -11.25 -28.59
CA MET A 31 -2.52 -10.92 -27.17
C MET A 31 -1.30 -10.04 -26.92
N MET A 32 -0.15 -10.38 -27.50
CA MET A 32 1.08 -9.60 -27.33
C MET A 32 0.97 -8.19 -27.91
N ARG A 33 0.20 -8.02 -28.99
CA ARG A 33 -0.11 -6.69 -29.52
C ARG A 33 -0.92 -5.85 -28.52
N GLU A 34 -1.96 -6.43 -27.92
CA GLU A 34 -2.79 -5.75 -26.91
C GLU A 34 -1.95 -5.41 -25.65
N VAL A 35 -1.13 -6.36 -25.17
CA VAL A 35 -0.22 -6.13 -24.03
C VAL A 35 0.77 -4.99 -24.34
N ARG A 36 1.34 -4.99 -25.56
CA ARG A 36 2.25 -3.91 -26.00
C ARG A 36 1.57 -2.55 -25.98
N LEU A 37 0.35 -2.47 -26.51
CA LEU A 37 -0.42 -1.21 -26.51
C LEU A 37 -0.73 -0.75 -25.08
N ALA A 38 -1.15 -1.67 -24.21
CA ALA A 38 -1.42 -1.36 -22.81
C ALA A 38 -0.18 -0.80 -22.08
N LEU A 39 0.99 -1.39 -22.29
CA LEU A 39 2.24 -0.92 -21.67
C LEU A 39 2.68 0.44 -22.23
N LEU A 40 2.55 0.68 -23.54
CA LEU A 40 2.89 1.97 -24.15
C LEU A 40 1.96 3.09 -23.69
N GLU A 41 0.65 2.84 -23.57
CA GLU A 41 -0.33 3.78 -23.05
C GLU A 41 -0.13 4.06 -21.55
N ALA A 42 0.41 3.07 -20.82
CA ALA A 42 0.84 3.23 -19.45
C ALA A 42 2.16 4.02 -19.31
N ASP A 43 2.69 4.56 -20.40
CA ASP A 43 3.94 5.34 -20.44
C ASP A 43 5.18 4.52 -19.99
N VAL A 44 5.20 3.23 -20.32
CA VAL A 44 6.39 2.38 -20.11
C VAL A 44 7.43 2.66 -21.20
N ASN A 45 8.70 2.71 -20.83
CA ASN A 45 9.81 2.97 -21.75
C ASN A 45 9.77 2.01 -22.95
N PHE A 46 9.91 2.56 -24.17
CA PHE A 46 9.78 1.80 -25.42
C PHE A 46 10.75 0.62 -25.53
N LYS A 47 12.01 0.79 -25.11
CA LYS A 47 13.01 -0.28 -25.14
C LYS A 47 12.61 -1.42 -24.21
N VAL A 48 12.12 -1.07 -23.01
CA VAL A 48 11.62 -2.00 -22.00
C VAL A 48 10.42 -2.80 -22.54
N VAL A 49 9.44 -2.11 -23.15
CA VAL A 49 8.29 -2.77 -23.77
C VAL A 49 8.70 -3.74 -24.88
N LYS A 50 9.63 -3.32 -25.75
CA LYS A 50 10.12 -4.16 -26.86
C LYS A 50 10.76 -5.46 -26.36
N GLU A 51 11.61 -5.36 -25.35
CA GLU A 51 12.28 -6.53 -24.75
C GLU A 51 11.30 -7.43 -24.03
N PHE A 52 10.42 -6.87 -23.22
CA PHE A 52 9.36 -7.60 -22.52
C PHE A 52 8.49 -8.40 -23.49
N ILE A 53 7.97 -7.76 -24.54
CA ILE A 53 7.12 -8.44 -25.54
C ILE A 53 7.87 -9.54 -26.26
N LYS A 54 9.16 -9.34 -26.59
CA LYS A 54 10.00 -10.36 -27.20
C LYS A 54 10.13 -11.58 -26.29
N THR A 55 10.55 -11.38 -25.04
CA THR A 55 10.78 -12.45 -24.06
C THR A 55 9.50 -13.22 -23.76
N VAL A 56 8.38 -12.53 -23.53
CA VAL A 56 7.10 -13.17 -23.26
C VAL A 56 6.63 -13.98 -24.48
N SER A 57 6.77 -13.42 -25.70
CA SER A 57 6.37 -14.12 -26.94
C SER A 57 7.18 -15.41 -27.15
N GLU A 58 8.50 -15.37 -26.99
CA GLU A 58 9.37 -16.52 -27.13
C GLU A 58 9.00 -17.62 -26.13
N ARG A 59 8.77 -17.27 -24.86
CA ARG A 59 8.36 -18.23 -23.82
C ARG A 59 6.94 -18.77 -24.07
N ALA A 60 5.99 -17.93 -24.51
CA ALA A 60 4.61 -18.34 -24.75
C ALA A 60 4.47 -19.26 -25.97
N LEU A 61 5.36 -19.18 -26.97
CA LEU A 61 5.39 -20.03 -28.15
C LEU A 61 6.14 -21.34 -27.91
N GLY A 62 6.73 -21.55 -26.71
CA GLY A 62 7.41 -22.80 -26.36
C GLY A 62 6.48 -24.01 -26.45
N SER A 63 7.05 -25.16 -26.83
CA SER A 63 6.32 -26.43 -27.02
C SER A 63 5.53 -26.83 -25.77
N ASP A 64 6.12 -26.63 -24.60
CA ASP A 64 5.52 -27.01 -23.30
C ASP A 64 4.24 -26.23 -23.00
N VAL A 65 4.18 -24.96 -23.43
CA VAL A 65 3.00 -24.11 -23.27
C VAL A 65 1.93 -24.51 -24.28
N MET A 66 2.31 -24.67 -25.55
CA MET A 66 1.39 -24.95 -26.64
C MET A 66 0.73 -26.34 -26.52
N GLN A 67 1.41 -27.30 -25.93
CA GLN A 67 0.91 -28.67 -25.70
C GLN A 67 0.22 -28.85 -24.35
N SER A 68 0.19 -27.82 -23.51
CA SER A 68 -0.42 -27.89 -22.19
C SER A 68 -1.94 -28.04 -22.24
N LEU A 69 -2.51 -28.67 -21.22
CA LEU A 69 -3.96 -28.73 -20.99
C LEU A 69 -4.55 -27.35 -20.58
N THR A 70 -3.71 -26.41 -20.12
CA THR A 70 -4.09 -25.08 -19.67
C THR A 70 -3.20 -23.98 -20.27
N PRO A 71 -3.06 -23.87 -21.59
CA PRO A 71 -2.07 -22.98 -22.21
C PRO A 71 -2.33 -21.50 -21.88
N GLY A 72 -3.59 -21.09 -21.82
CA GLY A 72 -3.94 -19.71 -21.45
C GLY A 72 -3.49 -19.34 -20.02
N GLN A 73 -3.56 -20.25 -19.06
CA GLN A 73 -3.08 -20.01 -17.70
C GLN A 73 -1.56 -19.94 -17.64
N GLN A 74 -0.87 -20.77 -18.42
CA GLN A 74 0.60 -20.74 -18.49
C GLN A 74 1.10 -19.43 -19.10
N VAL A 75 0.46 -18.93 -20.15
CA VAL A 75 0.84 -17.62 -20.72
C VAL A 75 0.62 -16.49 -19.72
N ILE A 76 -0.48 -16.49 -18.96
CA ILE A 76 -0.71 -15.51 -17.89
C ILE A 76 0.38 -15.57 -16.82
N LYS A 77 0.80 -16.79 -16.43
CA LYS A 77 1.91 -16.97 -15.49
C LYS A 77 3.23 -16.43 -16.05
N ILE A 78 3.53 -16.68 -17.32
CA ILE A 78 4.73 -16.13 -17.99
C ILE A 78 4.71 -14.60 -17.95
N VAL A 79 3.58 -13.96 -18.24
CA VAL A 79 3.43 -12.51 -18.17
C VAL A 79 3.65 -12.01 -16.73
N GLN A 80 3.12 -12.70 -15.73
CA GLN A 80 3.33 -12.37 -14.32
C GLN A 80 4.81 -12.46 -13.93
N ASP A 81 5.45 -13.56 -14.28
CA ASP A 81 6.86 -13.80 -13.97
C ASP A 81 7.76 -12.72 -14.60
N GLU A 82 7.50 -12.36 -15.87
CA GLU A 82 8.28 -11.35 -16.57
C GLU A 82 8.00 -9.93 -16.05
N LEU A 83 6.74 -9.60 -15.67
CA LEU A 83 6.45 -8.34 -14.97
C LEU A 83 7.16 -8.26 -13.62
N THR A 84 7.18 -9.35 -12.88
CA THR A 84 7.88 -9.44 -11.59
C THR A 84 9.39 -9.20 -11.77
N LYS A 85 10.01 -9.85 -12.75
CA LYS A 85 11.43 -9.65 -13.08
C LYS A 85 11.71 -8.22 -13.52
N LEU A 86 10.86 -7.64 -14.35
CA LEU A 86 10.98 -6.27 -14.85
C LEU A 86 11.03 -5.27 -13.69
N MET A 87 10.26 -5.51 -12.63
CA MET A 87 10.22 -4.69 -11.43
C MET A 87 11.31 -5.01 -10.40
N GLY A 88 12.16 -6.02 -10.63
CA GLY A 88 13.31 -6.33 -9.77
C GLY A 88 13.37 -7.74 -9.21
N GLY A 89 12.35 -8.58 -9.45
CA GLY A 89 12.29 -9.97 -8.98
C GLY A 89 11.92 -10.07 -7.51
N GLU A 90 12.84 -9.71 -6.63
CA GLU A 90 12.68 -9.81 -5.18
C GLU A 90 12.62 -8.44 -4.49
N ASN A 91 12.07 -8.43 -3.29
CA ASN A 91 12.08 -7.26 -2.43
C ASN A 91 13.51 -7.00 -1.93
N THR A 92 13.92 -5.74 -1.95
CA THR A 92 15.24 -5.32 -1.48
C THR A 92 15.09 -4.40 -0.27
N SER A 93 15.68 -4.79 0.84
CA SER A 93 15.68 -4.00 2.09
C SER A 93 16.77 -2.90 2.08
N ILE A 94 16.76 -2.05 3.11
CA ILE A 94 17.82 -1.08 3.36
C ILE A 94 19.12 -1.80 3.76
N ASN A 95 20.25 -1.34 3.25
CA ASN A 95 21.57 -1.79 3.66
C ASN A 95 21.89 -1.23 5.06
N MET A 96 21.68 -2.06 6.06
CA MET A 96 21.97 -1.68 7.45
C MET A 96 23.47 -1.68 7.73
N SER A 97 23.95 -0.67 8.46
CA SER A 97 25.32 -0.62 8.91
C SER A 97 25.58 -1.66 10.02
N ASN A 98 26.72 -2.32 9.95
CA ASN A 98 27.19 -3.18 11.05
C ASN A 98 27.63 -2.37 12.28
N LYS A 99 27.94 -1.08 12.09
CA LYS A 99 28.32 -0.14 13.15
C LYS A 99 27.37 1.05 13.12
N PRO A 100 26.55 1.26 14.16
CA PRO A 100 25.64 2.40 14.22
C PRO A 100 26.38 3.74 14.14
N PRO A 101 25.73 4.77 13.54
CA PRO A 101 24.41 4.75 12.94
C PRO A 101 24.41 4.22 11.50
N THR A 102 23.28 3.66 11.05
CA THR A 102 22.98 3.52 9.62
C THR A 102 22.61 4.89 9.09
N VAL A 103 23.23 5.31 8.01
CA VAL A 103 23.00 6.62 7.39
C VAL A 103 22.29 6.47 6.06
N VAL A 104 21.16 7.13 5.90
CA VAL A 104 20.37 7.21 4.67
C VAL A 104 20.35 8.65 4.17
N MET A 105 20.76 8.86 2.95
CA MET A 105 20.75 10.17 2.29
C MET A 105 19.58 10.20 1.30
N MET A 106 18.61 11.11 1.51
CA MET A 106 17.46 11.29 0.63
C MET A 106 17.82 12.27 -0.48
N VAL A 107 17.74 11.84 -1.74
CA VAL A 107 18.05 12.68 -2.90
C VAL A 107 16.85 12.70 -3.87
N GLY A 108 16.81 13.69 -4.77
CA GLY A 108 15.74 13.83 -5.78
C GLY A 108 15.32 15.28 -6.00
N LEU A 109 14.46 15.50 -6.98
CA LEU A 109 13.98 16.83 -7.36
C LEU A 109 13.08 17.47 -6.29
N GLN A 110 12.86 18.76 -6.40
CA GLN A 110 11.91 19.50 -5.59
C GLN A 110 10.49 18.98 -5.86
N GLY A 111 9.70 18.80 -4.80
CA GLY A 111 8.32 18.30 -4.92
C GLY A 111 8.18 16.79 -5.06
N ALA A 112 9.30 16.04 -5.21
CA ALA A 112 9.27 14.57 -5.26
C ALA A 112 8.84 13.91 -3.93
N GLY A 113 8.78 14.65 -2.82
CA GLY A 113 8.32 14.13 -1.53
C GLY A 113 9.43 13.65 -0.58
N LYS A 114 10.68 14.12 -0.74
CA LYS A 114 11.82 13.73 0.11
C LYS A 114 11.55 13.90 1.60
N THR A 115 11.19 15.11 2.03
CA THR A 115 10.93 15.46 3.43
C THR A 115 9.85 14.57 4.06
N THR A 116 8.75 14.38 3.36
CA THR A 116 7.66 13.49 3.81
C THR A 116 8.11 12.02 3.86
N THR A 117 8.88 11.59 2.85
CA THR A 117 9.42 10.22 2.79
C THR A 117 10.43 9.97 3.89
N ALA A 118 11.28 10.95 4.22
CA ALA A 118 12.22 10.87 5.35
C ALA A 118 11.46 10.60 6.67
N GLY A 119 10.38 11.34 6.93
CA GLY A 119 9.53 11.11 8.11
C GLY A 119 8.85 9.74 8.11
N LYS A 120 8.28 9.33 6.98
CA LYS A 120 7.65 8.00 6.82
C LYS A 120 8.65 6.88 7.05
N LEU A 121 9.86 7.01 6.49
CA LEU A 121 10.92 6.03 6.66
C LEU A 121 11.37 5.95 8.12
N ALA A 122 11.55 7.08 8.78
CA ALA A 122 11.89 7.13 10.18
C ALA A 122 10.83 6.42 11.05
N LEU A 123 9.56 6.67 10.80
CA LEU A 123 8.47 6.00 11.50
C LEU A 123 8.46 4.48 11.25
N LEU A 124 8.69 4.06 10.01
CA LEU A 124 8.79 2.65 9.63
C LEU A 124 9.97 1.97 10.35
N MET A 125 11.14 2.62 10.37
CA MET A 125 12.33 2.08 11.04
C MET A 125 12.11 1.92 12.54
N ARG A 126 11.46 2.87 13.19
CA ARG A 126 11.11 2.79 14.61
C ARG A 126 10.11 1.67 14.88
N LYS A 127 8.99 1.63 14.15
CA LYS A 127 7.89 0.69 14.42
C LYS A 127 8.24 -0.75 14.05
N LYS A 128 8.82 -0.98 12.87
CA LYS A 128 9.04 -2.32 12.33
C LYS A 128 10.39 -2.91 12.71
N TYR A 129 11.43 -2.05 12.78
CA TYR A 129 12.80 -2.50 12.98
C TYR A 129 13.38 -2.10 14.35
N ASN A 130 12.55 -1.50 15.21
CA ASN A 130 12.92 -1.05 16.58
C ASN A 130 14.20 -0.18 16.60
N LYS A 131 14.36 0.68 15.58
CA LYS A 131 15.47 1.62 15.48
C LYS A 131 15.19 2.92 16.23
N LYS A 132 16.25 3.63 16.58
CA LYS A 132 16.22 4.98 17.16
C LYS A 132 16.61 6.00 16.09
N PRO A 133 15.66 6.44 15.22
CA PRO A 133 15.96 7.30 14.11
C PRO A 133 16.10 8.76 14.53
N MET A 134 16.91 9.52 13.75
CA MET A 134 17.02 10.95 13.75
C MET A 134 16.87 11.48 12.32
N LEU A 135 16.16 12.58 12.16
CA LEU A 135 16.07 13.33 10.91
C LEU A 135 17.08 14.48 10.93
N VAL A 136 17.70 14.76 9.77
CA VAL A 136 18.68 15.87 9.63
C VAL A 136 18.18 16.82 8.56
N ALA A 137 17.98 18.10 8.92
CA ALA A 137 17.51 19.14 8.01
C ALA A 137 18.70 19.75 7.25
N ALA A 138 19.03 19.18 6.09
CA ALA A 138 20.09 19.67 5.22
C ALA A 138 19.59 20.46 3.99
N ASP A 139 18.27 20.64 3.79
CA ASP A 139 17.68 21.58 2.82
C ASP A 139 17.62 22.99 3.43
N ILE A 140 18.71 23.70 3.36
CA ILE A 140 18.85 25.05 3.92
C ILE A 140 18.34 26.17 3.01
N TYR A 141 18.14 25.88 1.71
CA TYR A 141 17.75 26.89 0.72
C TYR A 141 16.27 27.26 0.81
N ARG A 142 15.50 26.47 1.52
CA ARG A 142 14.07 26.69 1.74
C ARG A 142 13.78 26.64 3.24
N PRO A 143 13.71 27.80 3.91
CA PRO A 143 13.40 27.86 5.35
C PRO A 143 12.12 27.09 5.72
N ALA A 144 11.14 27.09 4.84
CA ALA A 144 9.92 26.28 4.99
C ALA A 144 10.18 24.76 5.03
N ALA A 145 11.23 24.24 4.37
CA ALA A 145 11.56 22.82 4.40
C ALA A 145 12.10 22.39 5.77
N ILE A 146 12.93 23.20 6.41
CA ILE A 146 13.39 22.97 7.79
C ILE A 146 12.20 22.88 8.75
N ASN A 147 11.29 23.85 8.69
CA ASN A 147 10.08 23.88 9.51
C ASN A 147 9.17 22.69 9.21
N GLN A 148 9.06 22.31 7.93
CA GLN A 148 8.30 21.13 7.52
C GLN A 148 8.85 19.86 8.14
N LEU A 149 10.16 19.64 8.06
CA LEU A 149 10.80 18.45 8.63
C LEU A 149 10.64 18.42 10.16
N GLN A 150 10.80 19.58 10.84
CA GLN A 150 10.55 19.69 12.27
C GLN A 150 9.10 19.39 12.67
N THR A 151 8.14 19.83 11.84
CA THR A 151 6.72 19.52 12.06
C THR A 151 6.46 18.03 11.90
N VAL A 152 7.00 17.42 10.85
CA VAL A 152 6.92 15.97 10.63
C VAL A 152 7.54 15.21 11.81
N GLY A 153 8.76 15.61 12.24
CA GLY A 153 9.43 14.98 13.40
C GLY A 153 8.59 15.05 14.67
N LYS A 154 7.99 16.22 14.97
CA LYS A 154 7.09 16.38 16.12
C LYS A 154 5.85 15.49 16.02
N GLN A 155 5.23 15.37 14.84
CA GLN A 155 4.05 14.53 14.67
C GLN A 155 4.31 13.04 14.91
N ILE A 156 5.51 12.58 14.61
CA ILE A 156 5.91 11.19 14.79
C ILE A 156 6.79 10.96 16.02
N ASP A 157 7.03 12.00 16.85
CA ASP A 157 7.90 11.92 18.02
C ASP A 157 9.30 11.36 17.68
N ILE A 158 9.96 11.96 16.67
CA ILE A 158 11.33 11.63 16.24
C ILE A 158 12.17 12.91 16.26
N PRO A 159 13.37 12.88 16.85
CA PRO A 159 14.24 14.04 16.92
C PRO A 159 14.67 14.53 15.53
N VAL A 160 14.70 15.86 15.36
CA VAL A 160 15.19 16.54 14.16
C VAL A 160 16.38 17.39 14.51
N TYR A 161 17.51 17.11 13.89
CA TYR A 161 18.71 17.92 14.00
C TYR A 161 18.69 19.04 12.95
N SER A 162 18.90 20.29 13.38
CA SER A 162 18.91 21.46 12.51
C SER A 162 19.79 22.55 13.11
N GLU A 163 20.55 23.25 12.26
CA GLU A 163 21.34 24.43 12.61
C GLU A 163 20.87 25.71 11.88
N GLY A 164 19.63 25.68 11.39
CA GLY A 164 19.07 26.78 10.61
C GLY A 164 19.56 26.82 9.16
N ASP A 165 19.45 27.98 8.52
CA ASP A 165 19.73 28.19 7.10
C ASP A 165 21.05 28.92 6.82
N GLN A 166 21.79 29.29 7.87
CA GLN A 166 23.07 30.01 7.76
C GLN A 166 24.30 29.10 7.78
N VAL A 167 24.13 27.83 8.13
CA VAL A 167 25.19 26.84 8.21
C VAL A 167 25.13 25.94 6.96
N LYS A 168 26.30 25.68 6.36
CA LYS A 168 26.37 24.85 5.13
C LYS A 168 25.92 23.42 5.39
N PRO A 169 25.24 22.73 4.43
CA PRO A 169 24.77 21.35 4.57
C PRO A 169 25.87 20.38 5.02
N GLN A 170 27.09 20.54 4.53
CA GLN A 170 28.24 19.70 4.88
C GLN A 170 28.56 19.77 6.37
N GLN A 171 28.52 20.98 6.96
CA GLN A 171 28.78 21.19 8.37
C GLN A 171 27.63 20.64 9.22
N ILE A 172 26.36 20.88 8.83
CA ILE A 172 25.19 20.35 9.50
C ILE A 172 25.27 18.82 9.58
N VAL A 173 25.59 18.14 8.48
CA VAL A 173 25.71 16.69 8.42
C VAL A 173 26.85 16.18 9.31
N THR A 174 28.00 16.85 9.30
CA THR A 174 29.13 16.51 10.18
C THR A 174 28.73 16.55 11.65
N ASN A 175 28.09 17.64 12.08
CA ASN A 175 27.66 17.85 13.45
C ASN A 175 26.52 16.92 13.84
N ALA A 176 25.57 16.66 12.92
CA ALA A 176 24.48 15.72 13.13
C ALA A 176 24.96 14.29 13.36
N LEU A 177 25.96 13.83 12.60
CA LEU A 177 26.53 12.49 12.78
C LEU A 177 27.30 12.35 14.11
N LYS A 178 27.92 13.42 14.57
CA LYS A 178 28.54 13.46 15.89
C LYS A 178 27.47 13.39 16.98
N HIS A 179 26.44 14.24 16.88
CA HIS A 179 25.32 14.26 17.81
C HIS A 179 24.60 12.90 17.88
N ALA A 180 24.37 12.24 16.73
CA ALA A 180 23.74 10.92 16.71
C ALA A 180 24.53 9.86 17.50
N LYS A 181 25.86 9.92 17.47
CA LYS A 181 26.73 9.01 18.25
C LYS A 181 26.66 9.31 19.74
N GLU A 182 26.67 10.59 20.12
CA GLU A 182 26.58 11.04 21.51
C GLU A 182 25.25 10.66 22.15
N GLU A 183 24.14 10.79 21.40
CA GLU A 183 22.78 10.43 21.85
C GLU A 183 22.42 8.96 21.64
N HIS A 184 23.35 8.13 21.17
CA HIS A 184 23.12 6.71 20.88
C HIS A 184 21.94 6.45 19.92
N LEU A 185 21.78 7.33 18.89
CA LEU A 185 20.84 7.16 17.81
C LEU A 185 21.47 6.26 16.75
N ASP A 186 20.74 5.24 16.32
CA ASP A 186 21.28 4.16 15.48
C ASP A 186 20.87 4.24 14.01
N PHE A 187 20.02 5.22 13.65
CA PHE A 187 19.54 5.43 12.29
C PHE A 187 19.41 6.92 11.98
N VAL A 188 20.13 7.39 10.98
CA VAL A 188 20.16 8.81 10.59
C VAL A 188 19.64 8.98 9.19
N ILE A 189 18.66 9.86 8.98
CA ILE A 189 18.09 10.18 7.67
C ILE A 189 18.37 11.64 7.36
N ILE A 190 19.14 11.90 6.30
CA ILE A 190 19.52 13.21 5.85
C ILE A 190 18.55 13.66 4.75
N ASP A 191 17.71 14.67 5.04
CA ASP A 191 16.83 15.30 4.06
C ASP A 191 17.61 16.40 3.34
N THR A 192 18.02 16.14 2.10
CA THR A 192 18.84 17.07 1.32
C THR A 192 18.02 18.02 0.47
N ALA A 193 18.64 19.09 0.02
CA ALA A 193 18.01 20.02 -0.92
C ALA A 193 17.55 19.33 -2.19
N GLY A 194 16.50 19.87 -2.79
CA GLY A 194 16.06 19.54 -4.15
C GLY A 194 15.81 20.81 -4.93
N ARG A 195 16.17 20.80 -6.19
CA ARG A 195 15.86 21.86 -7.15
C ARG A 195 14.84 21.40 -8.17
N LEU A 196 14.27 22.32 -8.93
CA LEU A 196 13.31 22.02 -9.99
C LEU A 196 13.94 21.22 -11.14
N HIS A 197 15.22 21.42 -11.37
CA HIS A 197 16.00 20.75 -12.40
C HIS A 197 17.32 20.27 -11.84
N ILE A 198 17.89 19.27 -12.48
CA ILE A 198 19.24 18.79 -12.19
C ILE A 198 20.23 19.81 -12.74
N ASP A 199 20.99 20.44 -11.85
CA ASP A 199 22.06 21.35 -12.20
C ASP A 199 23.38 20.94 -11.53
N GLU A 200 24.49 21.45 -12.04
CA GLU A 200 25.82 21.12 -11.56
C GLU A 200 26.04 21.51 -10.10
N ALA A 201 25.48 22.64 -9.67
CA ALA A 201 25.65 23.13 -8.31
C ALA A 201 24.97 22.20 -7.28
N LEU A 202 23.74 21.70 -7.60
CA LEU A 202 23.05 20.71 -6.77
C LEU A 202 23.87 19.42 -6.70
N MET A 203 24.33 18.92 -7.84
CA MET A 203 25.05 17.65 -7.88
C MET A 203 26.39 17.70 -7.15
N ASN A 204 27.11 18.82 -7.24
CA ASN A 204 28.36 19.01 -6.48
C ASN A 204 28.09 19.05 -4.98
N GLU A 205 27.06 19.77 -4.52
CA GLU A 205 26.68 19.78 -3.11
C GLU A 205 26.33 18.38 -2.60
N LEU A 206 25.50 17.63 -3.36
CA LEU A 206 25.12 16.27 -2.98
C LEU A 206 26.33 15.32 -2.94
N LYS A 207 27.32 15.47 -3.84
CA LYS A 207 28.59 14.73 -3.80
C LYS A 207 29.39 15.05 -2.55
N GLU A 208 29.52 16.33 -2.19
CA GLU A 208 30.20 16.74 -0.96
C GLU A 208 29.54 16.19 0.29
N VAL A 209 28.21 16.24 0.35
CA VAL A 209 27.44 15.66 1.46
C VAL A 209 27.61 14.12 1.52
N LYS A 210 27.59 13.44 0.36
CA LYS A 210 27.86 11.99 0.24
C LYS A 210 29.22 11.63 0.80
N ASP A 211 30.28 12.38 0.42
CA ASP A 211 31.66 12.12 0.84
C ASP A 211 31.85 12.25 2.34
N ILE A 212 31.15 13.19 2.97
CA ILE A 212 31.18 13.42 4.41
C ILE A 212 30.33 12.38 5.13
N ALA A 213 29.10 12.17 4.70
CA ALA A 213 28.14 11.30 5.35
C ALA A 213 28.49 9.81 5.21
N LYS A 214 29.16 9.43 4.12
CA LYS A 214 29.43 8.03 3.72
C LYS A 214 28.20 7.16 3.93
N PRO A 215 27.07 7.50 3.28
CA PRO A 215 25.80 6.88 3.57
C PRO A 215 25.81 5.39 3.22
N ASN A 216 25.11 4.60 4.02
CA ASN A 216 24.84 3.18 3.71
C ASN A 216 23.81 3.06 2.57
N GLU A 217 22.96 4.08 2.45
CA GLU A 217 21.94 4.19 1.41
C GLU A 217 21.87 5.60 0.85
N ILE A 218 21.89 5.70 -0.49
CA ILE A 218 21.50 6.89 -1.22
C ILE A 218 20.14 6.59 -1.83
N MET A 219 19.08 7.10 -1.19
CA MET A 219 17.70 6.82 -1.55
C MET A 219 17.17 7.91 -2.46
N LEU A 220 17.00 7.58 -3.73
CA LEU A 220 16.38 8.48 -4.69
C LEU A 220 14.86 8.48 -4.51
N VAL A 221 14.30 9.65 -4.29
CA VAL A 221 12.85 9.85 -4.18
C VAL A 221 12.33 10.45 -5.47
N VAL A 222 11.38 9.75 -6.10
CA VAL A 222 10.83 10.11 -7.40
C VAL A 222 9.31 10.11 -7.34
N ASP A 223 8.69 11.11 -7.96
CA ASP A 223 7.24 11.18 -8.14
C ASP A 223 6.82 10.24 -9.29
N SER A 224 6.06 9.19 -8.99
CA SER A 224 5.64 8.21 -10.00
C SER A 224 4.73 8.81 -11.07
N MET A 225 4.01 9.89 -10.75
CA MET A 225 3.08 10.55 -11.67
C MET A 225 3.79 11.28 -12.83
N THR A 226 5.09 11.53 -12.73
CA THR A 226 5.87 12.20 -13.79
C THR A 226 6.24 11.26 -14.95
N GLY A 227 5.88 9.97 -14.88
CA GLY A 227 6.04 9.03 -15.99
C GLY A 227 7.50 8.84 -16.41
N GLN A 228 7.79 9.03 -17.70
CA GLN A 228 9.17 8.85 -18.23
C GLN A 228 10.17 9.89 -17.72
N ASP A 229 9.72 11.07 -17.29
CA ASP A 229 10.62 12.04 -16.65
C ASP A 229 11.20 11.49 -15.34
N ALA A 230 10.42 10.68 -14.60
CA ALA A 230 10.92 9.97 -13.43
C ALA A 230 12.10 9.04 -13.77
N VAL A 231 12.05 8.38 -14.92
CA VAL A 231 13.11 7.47 -15.39
C VAL A 231 14.37 8.26 -15.77
N ASN A 232 14.23 9.36 -16.50
CA ASN A 232 15.34 10.23 -16.90
C ASN A 232 16.02 10.84 -15.66
N VAL A 233 15.24 11.27 -14.68
CA VAL A 233 15.76 11.77 -13.39
C VAL A 233 16.52 10.67 -12.66
N ALA A 234 15.98 9.45 -12.62
CA ALA A 234 16.62 8.33 -11.94
C ALA A 234 17.97 7.98 -12.57
N GLU A 235 18.05 7.93 -13.90
CA GLU A 235 19.27 7.69 -14.64
C GLU A 235 20.34 8.79 -14.33
N SER A 236 19.95 10.06 -14.40
CA SER A 236 20.86 11.18 -14.14
C SER A 236 21.40 11.23 -12.71
N PHE A 237 20.56 10.90 -11.70
CA PHE A 237 21.00 10.83 -10.31
C PHE A 237 21.89 9.62 -10.07
N ASP A 238 21.60 8.48 -10.70
CA ASP A 238 22.40 7.27 -10.57
C ASP A 238 23.81 7.45 -11.15
N ASP A 239 23.92 8.00 -12.35
CA ASP A 239 25.19 8.26 -13.02
C ASP A 239 26.14 9.15 -12.18
N GLN A 240 25.57 10.08 -11.38
CA GLN A 240 26.36 11.04 -10.64
C GLN A 240 26.60 10.67 -9.16
N LEU A 241 25.66 9.97 -8.55
CA LEU A 241 25.68 9.68 -7.11
C LEU A 241 25.79 8.20 -6.77
N ASP A 242 25.66 7.29 -7.75
CA ASP A 242 25.58 5.86 -7.53
C ASP A 242 24.47 5.51 -6.52
N VAL A 243 23.23 5.77 -6.90
CA VAL A 243 22.04 5.55 -6.10
C VAL A 243 21.95 4.08 -5.69
N THR A 244 21.57 3.80 -4.44
CA THR A 244 21.47 2.43 -3.93
C THR A 244 20.05 1.87 -3.93
N GLY A 245 19.06 2.74 -4.08
CA GLY A 245 17.65 2.37 -4.12
C GLY A 245 16.75 3.54 -4.47
N VAL A 246 15.55 3.21 -4.92
CA VAL A 246 14.53 4.18 -5.33
C VAL A 246 13.30 4.05 -4.45
N THR A 247 12.73 5.19 -4.09
CA THR A 247 11.40 5.29 -3.48
C THR A 247 10.46 6.00 -4.45
N LEU A 248 9.38 5.35 -4.83
CA LEU A 248 8.32 5.95 -5.64
C LEU A 248 7.27 6.57 -4.73
N THR A 249 7.03 7.86 -4.90
CA THR A 249 5.98 8.58 -4.17
C THR A 249 4.73 8.74 -5.03
N LYS A 250 3.60 9.04 -4.39
CA LYS A 250 2.30 9.31 -5.02
C LYS A 250 1.81 8.15 -5.92
N LEU A 251 2.21 6.93 -5.62
CA LEU A 251 1.84 5.77 -6.42
C LEU A 251 0.32 5.50 -6.37
N ASP A 252 -0.35 5.89 -5.30
CA ASP A 252 -1.81 5.87 -5.17
C ASP A 252 -2.55 6.71 -6.21
N GLY A 253 -1.93 7.81 -6.67
CA GLY A 253 -2.43 8.68 -7.76
C GLY A 253 -2.00 8.25 -9.16
N ASP A 254 -1.01 7.38 -9.30
CA ASP A 254 -0.49 6.94 -10.59
C ASP A 254 -1.33 5.78 -11.16
N THR A 255 -2.22 6.10 -12.08
CA THR A 255 -3.06 5.11 -12.78
C THR A 255 -2.34 4.40 -13.92
N ARG A 256 -1.20 4.93 -14.40
CA ARG A 256 -0.41 4.39 -15.52
C ARG A 256 0.65 3.41 -15.07
N GLY A 257 1.51 3.81 -14.12
CA GLY A 257 2.55 2.95 -13.55
C GLY A 257 3.80 2.76 -14.40
N GLY A 258 3.98 3.55 -15.44
CA GLY A 258 5.12 3.42 -16.37
C GLY A 258 6.47 3.63 -15.71
N ALA A 259 6.56 4.56 -14.76
CA ALA A 259 7.78 4.80 -13.99
C ALA A 259 8.21 3.56 -13.20
N ALA A 260 7.29 2.91 -12.49
CA ALA A 260 7.57 1.71 -11.69
C ALA A 260 8.10 0.54 -12.54
N LEU A 261 7.58 0.40 -13.76
CA LEU A 261 7.99 -0.65 -14.70
C LEU A 261 9.30 -0.33 -15.43
N SER A 262 9.68 0.94 -15.52
CA SER A 262 10.83 1.37 -16.33
C SER A 262 12.10 1.65 -15.51
N ILE A 263 11.98 2.24 -14.31
CA ILE A 263 13.12 2.70 -13.51
C ILE A 263 14.11 1.57 -13.25
N ARG A 264 13.64 0.42 -12.79
CA ARG A 264 14.53 -0.72 -12.50
C ARG A 264 15.24 -1.22 -13.74
N SER A 265 14.54 -1.29 -14.88
CA SER A 265 15.10 -1.77 -16.13
C SER A 265 16.17 -0.82 -16.68
N VAL A 266 15.99 0.49 -16.53
CA VAL A 266 16.92 1.52 -17.04
C VAL A 266 18.11 1.70 -16.11
N THR A 267 17.88 1.86 -14.79
CA THR A 267 18.95 2.16 -13.82
C THR A 267 19.61 0.93 -13.22
N GLN A 268 19.01 -0.23 -13.34
CA GLN A 268 19.37 -1.46 -12.60
C GLN A 268 19.32 -1.33 -11.07
N LYS A 269 18.81 -0.20 -10.53
CA LYS A 269 18.68 0.03 -9.09
C LYS A 269 17.32 -0.45 -8.59
N PRO A 270 17.25 -1.08 -7.40
CA PRO A 270 16.01 -1.63 -6.88
C PRO A 270 15.06 -0.51 -6.42
N ILE A 271 13.76 -0.71 -6.69
CA ILE A 271 12.72 0.04 -6.00
C ILE A 271 12.57 -0.61 -4.62
N LYS A 272 12.82 0.15 -3.55
CA LYS A 272 12.77 -0.36 -2.17
C LYS A 272 11.45 -0.05 -1.47
N PHE A 273 10.91 1.15 -1.73
CA PHE A 273 9.70 1.64 -1.07
C PHE A 273 8.75 2.30 -2.05
N VAL A 274 7.48 2.33 -1.66
CA VAL A 274 6.40 3.05 -2.35
C VAL A 274 5.57 3.84 -1.36
N GLY A 275 5.25 5.08 -1.71
CA GLY A 275 4.30 5.92 -1.01
C GLY A 275 2.91 5.69 -1.54
N MET A 276 2.02 5.13 -0.70
CA MET A 276 0.66 4.73 -1.05
C MET A 276 -0.41 5.67 -0.50
N SER A 277 -0.03 6.71 0.23
CA SER A 277 -0.93 7.73 0.74
C SER A 277 -0.16 8.96 1.24
N GLU A 278 -0.84 10.07 1.51
CA GLU A 278 -0.23 11.25 2.13
C GLU A 278 0.06 11.07 3.63
N LYS A 279 -0.58 10.11 4.29
CA LYS A 279 -0.39 9.83 5.72
C LYS A 279 1.05 9.39 6.03
N LEU A 280 1.53 9.69 7.23
CA LEU A 280 2.91 9.37 7.63
C LEU A 280 3.18 7.86 7.79
N ASP A 281 2.17 7.03 7.93
CA ASP A 281 2.23 5.58 7.93
C ASP A 281 2.10 4.95 6.52
N GLY A 282 1.91 5.77 5.48
CA GLY A 282 1.68 5.32 4.11
C GLY A 282 2.95 5.01 3.30
N LEU A 283 4.02 4.49 3.92
CA LEU A 283 5.20 3.97 3.22
C LEU A 283 5.23 2.45 3.33
N GLU A 284 5.22 1.79 2.18
CA GLU A 284 5.24 0.33 2.09
C GLU A 284 6.53 -0.15 1.42
N LEU A 285 6.99 -1.35 1.77
CA LEU A 285 8.04 -2.04 1.03
C LEU A 285 7.53 -2.38 -0.37
N PHE A 286 8.39 -2.22 -1.36
CA PHE A 286 8.04 -2.59 -2.73
C PHE A 286 8.17 -4.11 -2.91
N HIS A 287 7.08 -4.76 -3.28
CA HIS A 287 7.02 -6.20 -3.54
C HIS A 287 6.69 -6.44 -5.03
N PRO A 288 7.68 -6.71 -5.90
CA PRO A 288 7.47 -6.87 -7.34
C PRO A 288 6.38 -7.90 -7.69
N GLU A 289 6.39 -9.06 -7.04
CA GLU A 289 5.41 -10.13 -7.29
C GLU A 289 3.97 -9.70 -6.95
N ARG A 290 3.78 -8.99 -5.83
CA ARG A 290 2.46 -8.48 -5.43
C ARG A 290 1.96 -7.41 -6.39
N MET A 291 2.86 -6.53 -6.86
CA MET A 291 2.52 -5.51 -7.85
C MET A 291 2.15 -6.14 -9.20
N ALA A 292 2.90 -7.14 -9.67
CA ALA A 292 2.55 -7.90 -10.87
C ALA A 292 1.17 -8.57 -10.73
N SER A 293 0.89 -9.18 -9.57
CA SER A 293 -0.41 -9.80 -9.27
C SER A 293 -1.56 -8.80 -9.28
N ARG A 294 -1.35 -7.60 -8.70
CA ARG A 294 -2.35 -6.50 -8.74
C ARG A 294 -2.63 -6.05 -10.17
N ILE A 295 -1.58 -5.80 -10.96
CA ILE A 295 -1.69 -5.38 -12.36
C ILE A 295 -2.49 -6.41 -13.18
N LEU A 296 -2.32 -7.71 -12.93
CA LEU A 296 -3.01 -8.78 -13.64
C LEU A 296 -4.39 -9.13 -13.03
N GLY A 297 -4.83 -8.42 -11.99
CA GLY A 297 -6.13 -8.65 -11.35
C GLY A 297 -6.23 -9.98 -10.61
N MET A 298 -5.10 -10.52 -10.17
CA MET A 298 -5.04 -11.75 -9.38
C MET A 298 -5.17 -11.48 -7.87
N GLY A 299 -5.27 -10.21 -7.49
CA GLY A 299 -5.39 -9.76 -6.11
C GLY A 299 -4.05 -9.72 -5.37
N ASP A 300 -4.10 -9.24 -4.14
CA ASP A 300 -2.94 -9.16 -3.25
C ASP A 300 -3.36 -9.51 -1.81
N VAL A 301 -3.64 -10.78 -1.61
CA VAL A 301 -4.09 -11.31 -0.32
C VAL A 301 -3.00 -11.18 0.77
N LEU A 302 -1.73 -11.26 0.40
CA LEU A 302 -0.62 -11.17 1.36
C LEU A 302 -0.52 -9.77 1.97
N SER A 303 -0.62 -8.72 1.15
CA SER A 303 -0.65 -7.33 1.67
C SER A 303 -1.85 -7.08 2.56
N LEU A 304 -3.01 -7.68 2.26
CA LEU A 304 -4.19 -7.58 3.12
C LEU A 304 -3.97 -8.25 4.47
N ILE A 305 -3.36 -9.45 4.47
CA ILE A 305 -3.02 -10.17 5.70
C ILE A 305 -2.01 -9.39 6.54
N GLU A 306 -0.96 -8.84 5.92
CA GLU A 306 0.05 -8.03 6.62
C GLU A 306 -0.55 -6.76 7.23
N LYS A 307 -1.41 -6.04 6.50
CA LYS A 307 -2.13 -4.88 7.05
C LYS A 307 -3.01 -5.28 8.23
N ALA A 308 -3.78 -6.36 8.09
CA ALA A 308 -4.60 -6.88 9.17
C ALA A 308 -3.76 -7.28 10.41
N GLN A 309 -2.56 -7.84 10.22
CA GLN A 309 -1.67 -8.22 11.32
C GLN A 309 -1.02 -7.02 12.02
N GLN A 310 -0.77 -5.93 11.31
CA GLN A 310 -0.18 -4.71 11.89
C GLN A 310 -1.17 -3.95 12.78
N ASP A 311 -2.47 -4.01 12.44
CA ASP A 311 -3.53 -3.28 13.14
C ASP A 311 -4.22 -4.13 14.22
N VAL A 312 -3.99 -5.46 14.24
CA VAL A 312 -4.59 -6.35 15.23
C VAL A 312 -3.72 -6.42 16.49
N ASP A 313 -4.16 -5.76 17.54
CA ASP A 313 -3.71 -5.99 18.90
C ASP A 313 -4.08 -7.42 19.31
N GLN A 314 -3.08 -8.28 19.46
CA GLN A 314 -3.29 -9.71 19.76
C GLN A 314 -4.07 -9.94 21.05
N GLU A 315 -3.98 -9.05 22.03
CA GLU A 315 -4.78 -9.12 23.27
C GLU A 315 -6.24 -8.81 22.99
N LYS A 316 -6.52 -7.79 22.20
CA LYS A 316 -7.89 -7.42 21.78
C LYS A 316 -8.53 -8.49 20.92
N ALA A 317 -7.79 -9.14 20.04
CA ALA A 317 -8.29 -10.25 19.23
C ALA A 317 -8.69 -11.46 20.10
N LYS A 318 -7.91 -11.80 21.11
CA LYS A 318 -8.24 -12.87 22.08
C LYS A 318 -9.44 -12.50 22.94
N ASP A 319 -9.55 -11.25 23.37
CA ASP A 319 -10.69 -10.77 24.15
C ASP A 319 -11.99 -10.79 23.32
N LEU A 320 -11.90 -10.39 22.06
CA LEU A 320 -13.01 -10.49 21.11
C LEU A 320 -13.45 -11.93 20.88
N GLU A 321 -12.50 -12.87 20.66
CA GLU A 321 -12.81 -14.30 20.54
C GLU A 321 -13.51 -14.84 21.79
N LYS A 322 -13.07 -14.44 22.97
CA LYS A 322 -13.70 -14.79 24.24
C LYS A 322 -15.12 -14.22 24.36
N LYS A 323 -15.31 -12.93 24.05
CA LYS A 323 -16.62 -12.28 24.03
C LYS A 323 -17.58 -12.92 23.03
N MET A 324 -17.06 -13.30 21.84
CA MET A 324 -17.84 -14.02 20.84
C MET A 324 -18.30 -15.41 21.37
N ARG A 325 -17.41 -16.13 22.04
CA ARG A 325 -17.68 -17.46 22.60
C ARG A 325 -18.73 -17.39 23.74
N GLU A 326 -18.66 -16.35 24.56
CA GLU A 326 -19.54 -16.10 25.68
C GLU A 326 -20.87 -15.41 25.26
N SER A 327 -21.06 -15.14 23.97
CA SER A 327 -22.24 -14.41 23.45
C SER A 327 -22.42 -13.01 24.07
N SER A 328 -21.32 -12.39 24.55
CA SER A 328 -21.31 -11.09 25.23
C SER A 328 -20.95 -9.93 24.27
N PHE A 329 -21.01 -10.14 22.96
CA PHE A 329 -20.72 -9.12 21.94
C PHE A 329 -21.71 -7.96 21.99
N THR A 330 -21.23 -6.75 22.18
CA THR A 330 -21.98 -5.50 22.41
C THR A 330 -21.95 -4.58 21.18
N LEU A 331 -22.73 -3.48 21.22
CA LEU A 331 -22.66 -2.43 20.20
C LEU A 331 -21.38 -1.60 20.31
N ASP A 332 -20.74 -1.53 21.49
CA ASP A 332 -19.41 -0.91 21.63
C ASP A 332 -18.34 -1.76 20.95
N ASP A 333 -18.38 -3.10 21.10
CA ASP A 333 -17.48 -4.00 20.39
C ASP A 333 -17.69 -3.91 18.87
N PHE A 334 -18.95 -3.76 18.42
CA PHE A 334 -19.26 -3.55 17.01
C PHE A 334 -18.70 -2.23 16.47
N LEU A 335 -18.76 -1.16 17.25
CA LEU A 335 -18.19 0.13 16.91
C LEU A 335 -16.65 0.04 16.78
N GLU A 336 -16.00 -0.64 17.72
CA GLU A 336 -14.54 -0.85 17.67
C GLU A 336 -14.12 -1.65 16.43
N GLN A 337 -14.91 -2.66 16.04
CA GLN A 337 -14.67 -3.41 14.80
C GLN A 337 -14.83 -2.53 13.54
N LEU A 338 -15.83 -1.65 13.51
CA LEU A 338 -15.99 -0.71 12.40
C LEU A 338 -14.83 0.28 12.30
N ASP A 339 -14.30 0.74 13.43
CA ASP A 339 -13.13 1.62 13.46
C ASP A 339 -11.86 0.88 13.01
N GLN A 340 -11.67 -0.38 13.36
CA GLN A 340 -10.57 -1.23 12.87
C GLN A 340 -10.65 -1.42 11.35
N VAL A 341 -11.83 -1.71 10.80
CA VAL A 341 -12.03 -1.83 9.34
C VAL A 341 -11.70 -0.51 8.63
N LYS A 342 -12.10 0.64 9.22
CA LYS A 342 -11.77 1.97 8.68
C LYS A 342 -10.25 2.23 8.66
N ASN A 343 -9.51 1.72 9.62
CA ASN A 343 -8.05 1.86 9.72
C ASN A 343 -7.31 1.01 8.66
N LEU A 344 -7.90 -0.11 8.20
CA LEU A 344 -7.35 -0.93 7.12
C LEU A 344 -7.33 -0.22 5.75
N GLY A 345 -8.01 0.91 5.64
CA GLY A 345 -8.11 1.73 4.43
C GLY A 345 -9.52 1.74 3.83
N PRO A 346 -9.72 2.42 2.68
CA PRO A 346 -11.01 2.46 1.99
C PRO A 346 -11.50 1.03 1.66
N LEU A 347 -12.77 0.74 1.96
CA LEU A 347 -13.35 -0.59 1.73
C LEU A 347 -13.23 -1.05 0.27
N ASP A 348 -13.32 -0.11 -0.67
CA ASP A 348 -13.13 -0.38 -2.10
C ASP A 348 -11.72 -0.94 -2.41
N ASP A 349 -10.71 -0.47 -1.69
CA ASP A 349 -9.33 -0.93 -1.85
C ASP A 349 -9.14 -2.33 -1.27
N ILE A 350 -9.74 -2.60 -0.11
CA ILE A 350 -9.75 -3.93 0.51
C ILE A 350 -10.45 -4.94 -0.42
N MET A 351 -11.60 -4.57 -0.98
CA MET A 351 -12.36 -5.45 -1.88
C MET A 351 -11.59 -5.78 -3.16
N LYS A 352 -10.83 -4.83 -3.70
CA LYS A 352 -10.00 -5.04 -4.90
C LYS A 352 -8.77 -5.93 -4.63
N MET A 353 -8.32 -6.03 -3.38
CA MET A 353 -7.25 -6.96 -2.98
C MET A 353 -7.70 -8.42 -2.94
N ILE A 354 -9.00 -8.70 -2.87
CA ILE A 354 -9.54 -10.07 -2.81
C ILE A 354 -9.77 -10.62 -4.22
N PRO A 355 -9.12 -11.73 -4.60
CA PRO A 355 -9.26 -12.31 -5.93
C PRO A 355 -10.72 -12.67 -6.25
N GLY A 356 -11.24 -12.19 -7.38
CA GLY A 356 -12.57 -12.57 -7.89
C GLY A 356 -13.75 -11.76 -7.35
N MET A 357 -13.58 -10.91 -6.33
CA MET A 357 -14.67 -10.06 -5.83
C MET A 357 -15.10 -8.97 -6.82
N ASN A 358 -14.20 -8.48 -7.66
CA ASN A 358 -14.50 -7.48 -8.71
C ASN A 358 -15.55 -7.96 -9.75
N LYS A 359 -15.92 -9.25 -9.75
CA LYS A 359 -16.85 -9.86 -10.74
C LYS A 359 -18.25 -10.12 -10.20
N MET A 360 -18.52 -9.94 -8.93
CA MET A 360 -19.85 -10.15 -8.36
C MET A 360 -20.76 -8.96 -8.71
N LYS A 361 -21.56 -9.11 -9.79
CA LYS A 361 -22.65 -8.18 -10.13
C LYS A 361 -23.57 -8.04 -8.91
N GLY A 362 -23.62 -6.86 -8.32
CA GLY A 362 -24.44 -6.55 -7.15
C GLY A 362 -23.66 -5.96 -5.97
N LEU A 363 -22.34 -5.98 -6.00
CA LEU A 363 -21.47 -5.31 -5.01
C LEU A 363 -21.52 -3.79 -5.10
N ASP A 364 -21.87 -3.21 -6.28
CA ASP A 364 -22.15 -1.76 -6.40
C ASP A 364 -23.29 -1.28 -5.48
N LYS A 365 -24.12 -2.21 -4.97
CA LYS A 365 -25.13 -1.95 -3.95
C LYS A 365 -24.60 -2.08 -2.51
N LEU A 366 -23.40 -2.62 -2.32
CA LEU A 366 -22.72 -2.80 -1.04
C LEU A 366 -21.73 -1.65 -0.75
N ASN A 367 -21.75 -0.58 -1.56
CA ASN A 367 -21.00 0.65 -1.26
C ASN A 367 -21.46 1.19 0.10
N MET A 368 -20.89 0.63 1.18
CA MET A 368 -20.86 1.32 2.47
C MET A 368 -19.94 2.52 2.29
N SER A 369 -20.51 3.62 1.81
CA SER A 369 -19.77 4.88 1.76
C SER A 369 -19.27 5.19 3.17
N GLU A 370 -18.10 5.81 3.30
CA GLU A 370 -17.60 6.30 4.60
C GLU A 370 -18.69 7.04 5.38
N LYS A 371 -19.58 7.75 4.67
CA LYS A 371 -20.76 8.41 5.23
C LYS A 371 -21.72 7.42 5.93
N GLN A 372 -21.87 6.20 5.44
CA GLN A 372 -22.78 5.22 6.11
C GLN A 372 -22.15 4.67 7.40
N ILE A 373 -20.83 4.49 7.44
CA ILE A 373 -20.12 4.13 8.67
C ILE A 373 -20.27 5.24 9.70
N ASP A 374 -20.10 6.51 9.29
CA ASP A 374 -20.29 7.67 10.18
C ASP A 374 -21.74 7.78 10.69
N HIS A 375 -22.73 7.41 9.86
CA HIS A 375 -24.14 7.34 10.28
C HIS A 375 -24.37 6.26 11.35
N ILE A 376 -23.81 5.07 11.16
CA ILE A 376 -23.88 3.97 12.14
C ILE A 376 -23.23 4.40 13.46
N LYS A 377 -22.05 5.01 13.37
CA LYS A 377 -21.31 5.55 14.52
C LYS A 377 -22.13 6.60 15.29
N ALA A 378 -22.75 7.55 14.59
CA ALA A 378 -23.60 8.56 15.20
C ALA A 378 -24.81 7.94 15.93
N ILE A 379 -25.43 6.90 15.36
CA ILE A 379 -26.56 6.19 15.99
C ILE A 379 -26.09 5.51 17.28
N ILE A 380 -24.99 4.76 17.26
CA ILE A 380 -24.47 4.03 18.43
C ILE A 380 -24.02 5.02 19.51
N GLN A 381 -23.33 6.09 19.15
CA GLN A 381 -22.87 7.12 20.08
C GLN A 381 -24.03 7.89 20.75
N SER A 382 -25.20 7.96 20.11
CA SER A 382 -26.43 8.56 20.67
C SER A 382 -27.14 7.65 21.66
N MET A 383 -26.68 6.41 21.85
CA MET A 383 -27.20 5.48 22.87
C MET A 383 -26.44 5.67 24.18
N THR A 384 -27.12 5.38 25.30
CA THR A 384 -26.47 5.32 26.61
C THR A 384 -25.56 4.07 26.69
N PRO A 385 -24.53 4.04 27.59
CA PRO A 385 -23.70 2.85 27.78
C PRO A 385 -24.52 1.58 28.09
N ALA A 386 -25.57 1.70 28.89
CA ALA A 386 -26.47 0.57 29.20
C ALA A 386 -27.21 0.03 27.96
N GLU A 387 -27.62 0.91 27.04
CA GLU A 387 -28.30 0.53 25.81
C GLU A 387 -27.32 -0.08 24.77
N ARG A 388 -26.05 0.35 24.76
CA ARG A 388 -25.02 -0.24 23.93
C ARG A 388 -24.62 -1.64 24.39
N ASN A 389 -24.56 -1.84 25.72
CA ASN A 389 -24.26 -3.14 26.30
C ASN A 389 -25.46 -4.13 26.23
N ASN A 390 -26.69 -3.63 26.34
CA ASN A 390 -27.88 -4.45 26.22
C ASN A 390 -28.91 -3.83 25.27
N PRO A 391 -28.76 -4.04 23.98
CA PRO A 391 -29.65 -3.50 22.96
C PRO A 391 -31.09 -3.99 23.01
N ASP A 392 -31.36 -5.11 23.69
CA ASP A 392 -32.71 -5.66 23.85
C ASP A 392 -33.62 -4.77 24.72
N THR A 393 -33.03 -3.82 25.46
CA THR A 393 -33.75 -2.81 26.26
C THR A 393 -34.33 -1.66 25.43
N LEU A 394 -34.03 -1.60 24.11
CA LEU A 394 -34.44 -0.52 23.21
C LEU A 394 -35.92 -0.63 22.80
N ASN A 395 -36.76 0.09 23.51
CA ASN A 395 -38.17 0.27 23.15
C ASN A 395 -38.34 1.40 22.09
N VAL A 396 -39.58 1.58 21.61
CA VAL A 396 -39.93 2.57 20.59
C VAL A 396 -39.56 4.01 20.99
N SER A 397 -39.77 4.38 22.25
CA SER A 397 -39.46 5.72 22.76
C SER A 397 -37.96 5.99 22.76
N ARG A 398 -37.14 5.03 23.22
CA ARG A 398 -35.67 5.12 23.21
C ARG A 398 -35.13 5.21 21.79
N LYS A 399 -35.64 4.40 20.86
CA LYS A 399 -35.28 4.44 19.45
C LYS A 399 -35.61 5.80 18.82
N LYS A 400 -36.75 6.43 19.14
CA LYS A 400 -37.08 7.79 18.69
C LYS A 400 -36.10 8.82 19.26
N ARG A 401 -35.71 8.73 20.54
CA ARG A 401 -34.69 9.62 21.13
C ARG A 401 -33.33 9.46 20.46
N ILE A 402 -32.88 8.22 20.22
CA ILE A 402 -31.63 7.91 19.52
C ILE A 402 -31.66 8.48 18.09
N ALA A 403 -32.76 8.29 17.36
CA ALA A 403 -32.92 8.83 16.02
C ALA A 403 -32.79 10.36 16.01
N LYS A 404 -33.45 11.06 16.96
CA LYS A 404 -33.36 12.53 17.12
C LYS A 404 -31.93 12.95 17.50
N GLY A 405 -31.28 12.25 18.44
CA GLY A 405 -29.91 12.57 18.91
C GLY A 405 -28.85 12.38 17.85
N SER A 406 -28.99 11.37 17.00
CA SER A 406 -28.05 11.06 15.91
C SER A 406 -28.32 11.86 14.61
N GLY A 407 -29.44 12.59 14.54
CA GLY A 407 -29.88 13.24 13.30
C GLY A 407 -30.25 12.24 12.19
N ARG A 408 -30.64 11.00 12.55
CA ARG A 408 -31.00 9.93 11.63
C ARG A 408 -32.47 9.53 11.75
N SER A 409 -32.97 8.84 10.72
CA SER A 409 -34.33 8.37 10.72
C SER A 409 -34.54 7.18 11.68
N LEU A 410 -35.76 7.01 12.19
CA LEU A 410 -36.15 5.83 12.99
C LEU A 410 -35.96 4.52 12.19
N GLN A 411 -36.10 4.60 10.87
CA GLN A 411 -35.90 3.45 9.98
C GLN A 411 -34.43 3.00 9.97
N GLU A 412 -33.48 3.94 9.93
CA GLU A 412 -32.03 3.64 9.99
C GLU A 412 -31.66 3.00 11.35
N VAL A 413 -32.19 3.52 12.46
CA VAL A 413 -31.99 2.90 13.79
C VAL A 413 -32.54 1.47 13.82
N ASN A 414 -33.73 1.22 13.29
CA ASN A 414 -34.32 -0.13 13.26
C ASN A 414 -33.50 -1.05 12.32
N ARG A 415 -33.02 -0.55 11.21
CA ARG A 415 -32.18 -1.31 10.28
C ARG A 415 -30.87 -1.75 10.93
N LEU A 416 -30.19 -0.83 11.62
CA LEU A 416 -28.98 -1.14 12.39
C LEU A 416 -29.23 -2.22 13.44
N MET A 417 -30.31 -2.10 14.21
CA MET A 417 -30.65 -3.09 15.24
C MET A 417 -30.96 -4.46 14.67
N LYS A 418 -31.64 -4.52 13.52
CA LYS A 418 -31.86 -5.77 12.79
C LYS A 418 -30.54 -6.39 12.33
N GLN A 419 -29.69 -5.63 11.68
CA GLN A 419 -28.38 -6.07 11.21
C GLN A 419 -27.51 -6.61 12.35
N PHE A 420 -27.45 -5.90 13.47
CA PHE A 420 -26.71 -6.31 14.66
C PHE A 420 -27.23 -7.64 15.23
N ASN A 421 -28.55 -7.81 15.30
CA ASN A 421 -29.19 -9.06 15.81
C ASN A 421 -28.94 -10.22 14.84
N ASP A 422 -29.00 -10.00 13.54
CA ASP A 422 -28.77 -11.04 12.54
C ASP A 422 -27.28 -11.49 12.55
N MET A 423 -26.35 -10.54 12.70
CA MET A 423 -24.94 -10.83 12.91
C MET A 423 -24.73 -11.66 14.21
N LYS A 424 -25.34 -11.27 15.33
CA LYS A 424 -25.24 -11.98 16.59
C LYS A 424 -25.78 -13.43 16.51
N LYS A 425 -26.82 -13.65 15.71
CA LYS A 425 -27.36 -15.01 15.43
C LYS A 425 -26.36 -15.84 14.59
N MET A 426 -25.78 -15.25 13.54
CA MET A 426 -24.76 -15.94 12.74
C MET A 426 -23.54 -16.32 13.58
N MET A 427 -23.05 -15.42 14.42
CA MET A 427 -21.93 -15.69 15.34
C MET A 427 -22.23 -16.87 16.28
N LYS A 428 -23.41 -16.94 16.84
CA LYS A 428 -23.85 -18.09 17.67
C LYS A 428 -23.84 -19.42 16.91
N GLN A 429 -24.20 -19.42 15.64
CA GLN A 429 -24.18 -20.63 14.82
C GLN A 429 -22.74 -21.11 14.51
N PHE A 430 -21.77 -20.19 14.39
CA PHE A 430 -20.36 -20.53 14.19
C PHE A 430 -19.68 -21.02 15.46
N THR A 431 -20.01 -20.48 16.64
CA THR A 431 -19.40 -20.84 17.93
C THR A 431 -20.06 -22.04 18.58
N GLY A 432 -21.35 -22.31 18.33
CA GLY A 432 -22.16 -23.41 18.95
C GLY A 432 -22.03 -24.79 18.29
N GLY A 433 -21.23 -24.97 17.25
CA GLY A 433 -21.18 -26.18 16.41
C GLY A 433 -20.11 -27.21 16.80
N GLY A 434 -20.16 -27.74 18.01
CA GLY A 434 -19.44 -28.97 18.37
C GLY A 434 -20.33 -30.19 18.19
N LYS A 435 -20.22 -30.90 17.06
CA LYS A 435 -20.52 -32.30 16.71
C LYS A 435 -21.16 -32.42 15.31
N GLY A 436 -20.35 -32.79 14.30
CA GLY A 436 -20.85 -33.20 12.98
C GLY A 436 -19.97 -32.81 11.78
N LYS A 437 -18.89 -33.56 11.57
CA LYS A 437 -17.89 -33.28 10.53
C LYS A 437 -18.32 -33.51 9.06
N LYS A 438 -19.52 -33.99 8.73
CA LYS A 438 -19.95 -34.37 7.37
C LYS A 438 -21.01 -33.45 6.72
N GLY A 439 -21.70 -32.57 7.48
CA GLY A 439 -22.74 -31.68 6.94
C GLY A 439 -22.28 -30.29 6.49
N LYS A 440 -21.09 -29.84 6.89
CA LYS A 440 -20.63 -28.43 6.79
C LYS A 440 -20.27 -27.96 5.36
N ARG A 441 -19.84 -28.85 4.47
CA ARG A 441 -19.39 -28.46 3.12
C ARG A 441 -20.54 -28.13 2.16
N ASN A 442 -21.68 -28.84 2.28
CA ASN A 442 -22.86 -28.58 1.44
C ASN A 442 -23.69 -27.38 1.96
N GLN A 443 -23.68 -27.12 3.27
CA GLN A 443 -24.39 -25.99 3.86
C GLN A 443 -23.70 -24.64 3.53
N MET A 444 -22.38 -24.63 3.47
CA MET A 444 -21.60 -23.44 3.11
C MET A 444 -21.78 -23.04 1.62
N GLN A 445 -21.91 -24.03 0.72
CA GLN A 445 -22.22 -23.76 -0.68
C GLN A 445 -23.66 -23.29 -0.92
N ASN A 446 -24.63 -23.77 -0.13
CA ASN A 446 -26.03 -23.32 -0.24
C ASN A 446 -26.28 -21.97 0.42
N MET A 447 -25.52 -21.59 1.48
CA MET A 447 -25.58 -20.26 2.07
C MET A 447 -24.99 -19.17 1.16
N LEU A 448 -23.91 -19.47 0.42
CA LEU A 448 -23.33 -18.54 -0.56
C LEU A 448 -24.23 -18.32 -1.79
N LYS A 449 -25.19 -19.22 -2.06
CA LYS A 449 -26.17 -19.10 -3.17
C LYS A 449 -27.47 -18.40 -2.79
N GLY A 450 -27.78 -18.22 -1.50
CA GLY A 450 -29.10 -17.77 -1.03
C GLY A 450 -29.09 -16.54 -0.12
N THR A 451 -27.96 -15.96 0.24
CA THR A 451 -27.92 -14.78 1.11
C THR A 451 -27.67 -13.51 0.30
N ASN A 452 -28.70 -12.69 0.16
CA ASN A 452 -28.53 -11.24 0.30
C ASN A 452 -27.85 -11.01 1.65
N LEU A 453 -26.52 -10.90 1.65
CA LEU A 453 -25.76 -10.48 2.85
C LEU A 453 -26.26 -9.09 3.25
N PRO A 454 -26.66 -8.89 4.50
CA PRO A 454 -27.19 -7.63 4.97
C PRO A 454 -26.03 -6.71 5.40
N PHE A 455 -25.28 -6.21 4.43
CA PHE A 455 -24.41 -5.05 4.64
C PHE A 455 -24.79 -3.94 3.69
#